data_66e868ab6254a2e3ac5bbaaac669d2e7
#
_entry.id   66e868ab6254a2e3ac5bbaaac669d2e7
#
_cell.length_a   1.000
_cell.length_b   1.000
_cell.length_c   1.000
_cell.angle_alpha   90.00
_cell.angle_beta   90.00
_cell.angle_gamma   90.00
#
_symmetry.space_group_name_H-M   'P 1'
#
loop_
_entity.id
_entity.type
_entity.pdbx_description
1 polymer ?
#
loop_
_entity_poly.entity_id
_entity_poly.type
_entity_poly.pdbx_seq_one_letter_code
_entity_poly.pdbx_strand_id
1 'polypeptide(L)'
;MPDQGQPHVASLAAARGALRERGLRLILDFVPNHVAPDHPWVAAHPDYFIRGDAGDAARDPASFLDVDGHVFACGRDPFFPAWADVLQLNAFNPGLRAAIAATVNAIADQCDGVRCDMAMLMMNDVFERTWGQRAGARPAADYWPTLISAVRARHPGFRFLAEAYWDLEWALQQQGFDYCYDKRLYDRLREGHARPVREHLQAALDYQIKSARFLENHDEPRASASFDPRVHRAAAVITYFLPGLRFFHQGQFEGRKITYRELAADRGEEEAAVWREERRAAVVAEPEDLDDSTAGK
;
A
#
# COMPACT_ATOMS: atom_id res chain seq x y z
N MET A 1 -16.90 -35.17 1.20
CA MET A 1 -15.81 -34.14 1.10
C MET A 1 -16.48 -32.81 0.89
N PRO A 2 -16.47 -31.87 1.81
CA PRO A 2 -16.95 -30.51 1.52
C PRO A 2 -16.00 -29.87 0.54
N ASP A 3 -16.57 -29.18 -0.44
CA ASP A 3 -15.90 -28.40 -1.48
C ASP A 3 -15.02 -27.33 -0.84
N GLN A 4 -13.69 -27.48 -0.92
CA GLN A 4 -12.69 -26.55 -0.35
C GLN A 4 -12.24 -25.50 -1.37
N GLY A 5 -13.02 -25.22 -2.41
CA GLY A 5 -12.52 -24.52 -3.58
C GLY A 5 -13.12 -23.17 -3.96
N GLN A 6 -14.05 -22.60 -3.24
CA GLN A 6 -14.60 -21.25 -3.54
C GLN A 6 -14.76 -20.40 -2.28
N PRO A 7 -13.74 -19.75 -1.79
CA PRO A 7 -13.97 -18.65 -0.92
C PRO A 7 -14.20 -17.43 -1.81
N HIS A 8 -15.42 -16.98 -2.08
CA HIS A 8 -15.55 -15.90 -1.23
C HIS A 8 -15.97 -14.55 -1.80
N VAL A 9 -16.39 -14.44 -3.04
CA VAL A 9 -17.14 -13.24 -3.46
C VAL A 9 -18.36 -13.06 -2.54
N ALA A 10 -19.03 -14.14 -2.17
CA ALA A 10 -20.13 -14.10 -1.21
C ALA A 10 -19.68 -13.72 0.21
N SER A 11 -18.50 -14.15 0.66
CA SER A 11 -17.97 -13.80 1.97
C SER A 11 -17.45 -12.36 2.04
N LEU A 12 -16.78 -11.86 0.97
CA LEU A 12 -16.34 -10.47 0.87
C LEU A 12 -17.54 -9.52 0.81
N ALA A 13 -18.54 -9.83 -0.01
CA ALA A 13 -19.77 -9.05 -0.08
C ALA A 13 -20.52 -9.02 1.25
N ALA A 14 -20.59 -10.16 1.97
CA ALA A 14 -21.18 -10.23 3.30
C ALA A 14 -20.40 -9.41 4.32
N ALA A 15 -19.07 -9.49 4.31
CA ALA A 15 -18.21 -8.70 5.17
C ALA A 15 -18.38 -7.19 4.90
N ARG A 16 -18.35 -6.77 3.62
CA ARG A 16 -18.61 -5.38 3.22
C ARG A 16 -19.99 -4.91 3.68
N GLY A 17 -21.03 -5.75 3.53
CA GLY A 17 -22.38 -5.46 4.00
C GLY A 17 -22.44 -5.22 5.50
N ALA A 18 -21.85 -6.12 6.29
CA ALA A 18 -21.78 -6.00 7.75
C ALA A 18 -20.99 -4.77 8.22
N LEU A 19 -19.94 -4.36 7.51
CA LEU A 19 -19.20 -3.13 7.77
C LEU A 19 -20.07 -1.89 7.48
N ARG A 20 -20.76 -1.86 6.33
CA ARG A 20 -21.66 -0.76 5.96
C ARG A 20 -22.79 -0.53 6.95
N GLU A 21 -23.39 -1.60 7.48
CA GLU A 21 -24.43 -1.52 8.52
C GLU A 21 -23.93 -0.82 9.78
N ARG A 22 -22.61 -0.79 9.99
CA ARG A 22 -21.93 -0.12 11.12
C ARG A 22 -21.32 1.24 10.74
N GLY A 23 -21.62 1.77 9.55
CA GLY A 23 -21.03 3.00 9.05
C GLY A 23 -19.55 2.90 8.67
N LEU A 24 -19.02 1.68 8.50
CA LEU A 24 -17.64 1.41 8.15
C LEU A 24 -17.49 1.14 6.66
N ARG A 25 -16.30 1.43 6.12
CA ARG A 25 -15.91 1.16 4.74
C ARG A 25 -14.84 0.09 4.68
N LEU A 26 -14.82 -0.68 3.59
CA LEU A 26 -13.82 -1.70 3.33
C LEU A 26 -12.76 -1.16 2.36
N ILE A 27 -11.51 -1.15 2.78
CA ILE A 27 -10.34 -0.87 1.93
C ILE A 27 -9.56 -2.17 1.78
N LEU A 28 -9.23 -2.53 0.53
CA LEU A 28 -8.42 -3.71 0.22
C LEU A 28 -6.99 -3.31 -0.14
N ASP A 29 -6.05 -4.23 0.04
CA ASP A 29 -4.68 -4.04 -0.41
C ASP A 29 -4.56 -4.26 -1.93
N PHE A 30 -3.77 -3.43 -2.60
CA PHE A 30 -3.50 -3.49 -4.03
C PHE A 30 -2.01 -3.30 -4.28
N VAL A 31 -1.38 -4.30 -4.90
CA VAL A 31 0.06 -4.30 -5.24
C VAL A 31 0.22 -3.95 -6.73
N PRO A 32 0.59 -2.70 -7.07
CA PRO A 32 0.67 -2.25 -8.46
C PRO A 32 1.99 -2.58 -9.14
N ASN A 33 3.06 -2.80 -8.37
CA ASN A 33 4.43 -2.84 -8.86
C ASN A 33 4.85 -4.20 -9.42
N HIS A 34 4.36 -5.29 -8.85
CA HIS A 34 4.82 -6.63 -9.16
C HIS A 34 3.71 -7.68 -8.97
N VAL A 35 3.93 -8.86 -9.52
CA VAL A 35 3.05 -10.02 -9.33
C VAL A 35 3.89 -11.29 -9.13
N ALA A 36 3.27 -12.36 -8.65
CA ALA A 36 3.91 -13.66 -8.53
C ALA A 36 4.21 -14.27 -9.91
N PRO A 37 5.23 -15.16 -10.03
CA PRO A 37 5.63 -15.77 -11.31
C PRO A 37 4.56 -16.64 -11.98
N ASP A 38 3.57 -17.11 -11.25
CA ASP A 38 2.43 -17.89 -11.73
C ASP A 38 1.23 -17.04 -12.14
N HIS A 39 1.36 -15.70 -12.13
CA HIS A 39 0.28 -14.81 -12.53
C HIS A 39 -0.10 -15.02 -14.00
N PRO A 40 -1.41 -15.08 -14.37
CA PRO A 40 -1.85 -15.35 -15.75
C PRO A 40 -1.27 -14.42 -16.81
N TRP A 41 -0.92 -13.20 -16.47
CA TRP A 41 -0.29 -12.26 -17.42
C TRP A 41 1.10 -12.70 -17.86
N VAL A 42 1.82 -13.51 -17.11
CA VAL A 42 3.16 -13.99 -17.49
C VAL A 42 3.11 -14.73 -18.82
N ALA A 43 2.14 -15.60 -18.98
CA ALA A 43 1.94 -16.33 -20.24
C ALA A 43 1.15 -15.52 -21.28
N ALA A 44 0.10 -14.77 -20.87
CA ALA A 44 -0.80 -14.11 -21.81
C ALA A 44 -0.26 -12.76 -22.33
N HIS A 45 0.50 -12.04 -21.53
CA HIS A 45 0.97 -10.68 -21.78
C HIS A 45 2.41 -10.47 -21.27
N PRO A 46 3.41 -11.20 -21.78
CA PRO A 46 4.80 -11.06 -21.34
C PRO A 46 5.37 -9.66 -21.59
N ASP A 47 4.75 -8.85 -22.46
CA ASP A 47 5.07 -7.44 -22.71
C ASP A 47 4.65 -6.51 -21.57
N TYR A 48 3.79 -6.95 -20.65
CA TYR A 48 3.42 -6.19 -19.45
C TYR A 48 4.53 -6.11 -18.41
N PHE A 49 5.63 -6.83 -18.60
CA PHE A 49 6.72 -6.94 -17.64
C PHE A 49 7.99 -6.24 -18.12
N ILE A 50 8.84 -5.86 -17.18
CA ILE A 50 10.23 -5.50 -17.48
C ILE A 50 10.97 -6.77 -17.90
N ARG A 51 11.53 -6.75 -19.12
CA ARG A 51 12.20 -7.91 -19.71
C ARG A 51 13.70 -7.84 -19.54
N GLY A 52 14.30 -9.00 -19.38
CA GLY A 52 15.72 -9.24 -19.52
C GLY A 52 16.01 -10.17 -20.70
N ASP A 53 17.29 -10.54 -20.82
CA ASP A 53 17.78 -11.57 -21.74
C ASP A 53 18.59 -12.65 -20.98
N ALA A 54 19.02 -13.69 -21.69
CA ALA A 54 19.82 -14.76 -21.09
C ALA A 54 21.17 -14.27 -20.51
N GLY A 55 21.73 -13.18 -21.07
CA GLY A 55 22.92 -12.54 -20.52
C GLY A 55 22.65 -11.81 -19.20
N ASP A 56 21.48 -11.22 -19.04
CA ASP A 56 21.05 -10.61 -17.78
C ASP A 56 20.89 -11.66 -16.68
N ALA A 57 20.17 -12.74 -16.98
CA ALA A 57 19.97 -13.84 -16.04
C ALA A 57 21.30 -14.52 -15.63
N ALA A 58 22.26 -14.61 -16.57
CA ALA A 58 23.57 -15.17 -16.28
C ALA A 58 24.45 -14.24 -15.44
N ARG A 59 24.35 -12.91 -15.64
CA ARG A 59 25.14 -11.91 -14.90
C ARG A 59 24.59 -11.62 -13.51
N ASP A 60 23.26 -11.60 -13.38
CA ASP A 60 22.57 -11.24 -12.14
C ASP A 60 21.32 -12.12 -11.91
N PRO A 61 21.54 -13.40 -11.57
CA PRO A 61 20.45 -14.34 -11.33
C PRO A 61 19.56 -14.00 -10.13
N ALA A 62 19.96 -13.06 -9.28
CA ALA A 62 19.18 -12.58 -8.17
C ALA A 62 18.15 -11.51 -8.60
N SER A 63 18.36 -10.86 -9.73
CA SER A 63 17.50 -9.78 -10.25
C SER A 63 16.69 -10.18 -11.48
N PHE A 64 16.92 -11.38 -12.04
CA PHE A 64 16.22 -11.87 -13.23
C PHE A 64 15.83 -13.32 -13.07
N LEU A 65 14.58 -13.62 -13.41
CA LEU A 65 14.01 -14.96 -13.36
C LEU A 65 13.61 -15.43 -14.76
N ASP A 66 14.02 -16.64 -15.15
CA ASP A 66 13.51 -17.32 -16.33
C ASP A 66 12.21 -18.06 -15.96
N VAL A 67 11.12 -17.70 -16.63
CA VAL A 67 9.83 -18.38 -16.51
C VAL A 67 9.40 -18.80 -17.91
N ASP A 68 9.32 -20.10 -18.15
CA ASP A 68 8.91 -20.71 -19.42
C ASP A 68 9.70 -20.18 -20.66
N GLY A 69 11.01 -19.97 -20.50
CA GLY A 69 11.91 -19.48 -21.56
C GLY A 69 11.83 -17.97 -21.79
N HIS A 70 11.16 -17.25 -20.92
CA HIS A 70 11.11 -15.79 -20.91
C HIS A 70 11.83 -15.24 -19.69
N VAL A 71 12.84 -14.39 -19.90
CA VAL A 71 13.55 -13.73 -18.80
C VAL A 71 12.84 -12.44 -18.41
N PHE A 72 12.44 -12.36 -17.16
CA PHE A 72 11.79 -11.21 -16.54
C PHE A 72 12.67 -10.62 -15.43
N ALA A 73 12.59 -9.31 -15.25
CA ALA A 73 13.18 -8.69 -14.07
C ALA A 73 12.35 -9.00 -12.83
N CYS A 74 13.01 -9.30 -11.72
CA CYS A 74 12.38 -9.38 -10.40
C CYS A 74 11.92 -7.99 -9.93
N GLY A 75 10.86 -7.95 -9.12
CA GLY A 75 10.41 -6.71 -8.50
C GLY A 75 11.50 -6.10 -7.63
N ARG A 76 11.59 -4.78 -7.61
CA ARG A 76 12.52 -4.07 -6.72
C ARG A 76 12.15 -2.60 -6.54
N ASP A 77 12.74 -1.99 -5.55
CA ASP A 77 12.89 -0.55 -5.40
C ASP A 77 14.31 -0.08 -5.82
N PRO A 78 14.57 1.23 -5.92
CA PRO A 78 15.86 1.75 -6.38
C PRO A 78 17.01 1.62 -5.35
N PHE A 79 16.75 1.19 -4.10
CA PHE A 79 17.70 1.27 -2.99
C PHE A 79 18.08 -0.10 -2.41
N PHE A 80 17.25 -1.11 -2.59
CA PHE A 80 17.42 -2.43 -1.98
C PHE A 80 17.57 -3.52 -3.05
N PRO A 81 18.06 -4.72 -2.68
CA PRO A 81 18.13 -5.86 -3.57
C PRO A 81 16.75 -6.23 -4.15
N ALA A 82 16.76 -6.86 -5.32
CA ALA A 82 15.55 -7.35 -5.96
C ALA A 82 14.84 -8.41 -5.10
N TRP A 83 13.51 -8.46 -5.23
CA TRP A 83 12.66 -9.46 -4.59
C TRP A 83 12.54 -10.66 -5.53
N ALA A 84 13.27 -11.73 -5.23
CA ALA A 84 13.46 -12.87 -6.13
C ALA A 84 12.21 -13.73 -6.36
N ASP A 85 11.14 -13.51 -5.60
CA ASP A 85 9.88 -14.26 -5.63
C ASP A 85 8.76 -13.56 -6.42
N VAL A 86 9.03 -12.39 -7.02
CA VAL A 86 8.05 -11.60 -7.77
C VAL A 86 8.62 -11.03 -9.07
N LEU A 87 7.75 -10.80 -10.06
CA LEU A 87 8.09 -10.24 -11.36
C LEU A 87 7.64 -8.80 -11.50
N GLN A 88 8.51 -7.95 -12.02
CA GLN A 88 8.30 -6.51 -12.19
C GLN A 88 7.35 -6.19 -13.34
N LEU A 89 6.25 -5.53 -13.04
CA LEU A 89 5.33 -4.96 -14.02
C LEU A 89 5.93 -3.70 -14.66
N ASN A 90 5.64 -3.45 -15.94
CA ASN A 90 6.14 -2.28 -16.67
C ASN A 90 5.13 -1.14 -16.65
N ALA A 91 5.26 -0.22 -15.71
CA ALA A 91 4.39 0.95 -15.56
C ALA A 91 4.32 1.87 -16.80
N PHE A 92 5.25 1.73 -17.76
CA PHE A 92 5.24 2.52 -18.99
C PHE A 92 4.48 1.83 -20.13
N ASN A 93 4.18 0.53 -20.03
CA ASN A 93 3.41 -0.18 -21.02
C ASN A 93 1.92 0.28 -21.02
N PRO A 94 1.39 0.80 -22.12
CA PRO A 94 0.01 1.31 -22.17
C PRO A 94 -1.04 0.18 -22.02
N GLY A 95 -0.75 -1.03 -22.49
CA GLY A 95 -1.61 -2.19 -22.33
C GLY A 95 -1.74 -2.59 -20.86
N LEU A 96 -0.61 -2.61 -20.13
CA LEU A 96 -0.63 -2.84 -18.68
C LEU A 96 -1.46 -1.77 -17.95
N ARG A 97 -1.27 -0.48 -18.26
CA ARG A 97 -2.04 0.60 -17.62
C ARG A 97 -3.54 0.43 -17.82
N ALA A 98 -3.96 0.02 -19.02
CA ALA A 98 -5.36 -0.27 -19.31
C ALA A 98 -5.87 -1.50 -18.53
N ALA A 99 -5.08 -2.58 -18.48
CA ALA A 99 -5.41 -3.78 -17.72
C ALA A 99 -5.52 -3.51 -16.21
N ILE A 100 -4.59 -2.74 -15.65
CA ILE A 100 -4.63 -2.32 -14.24
C ILE A 100 -5.88 -1.47 -13.96
N ALA A 101 -6.23 -0.53 -14.84
CA ALA A 101 -7.44 0.28 -14.67
C ALA A 101 -8.70 -0.60 -14.69
N ALA A 102 -8.77 -1.63 -15.53
CA ALA A 102 -9.85 -2.60 -15.54
C ALA A 102 -9.89 -3.42 -14.23
N THR A 103 -8.73 -3.88 -13.76
CA THR A 103 -8.59 -4.64 -12.50
C THR A 103 -9.06 -3.81 -11.31
N VAL A 104 -8.59 -2.56 -11.16
CA VAL A 104 -8.99 -1.70 -10.04
C VAL A 104 -10.47 -1.32 -10.09
N ASN A 105 -11.06 -1.15 -11.30
CA ASN A 105 -12.50 -0.99 -11.42
C ASN A 105 -13.26 -2.23 -10.92
N ALA A 106 -12.81 -3.44 -11.26
CA ALA A 106 -13.42 -4.68 -10.76
C ALA A 106 -13.25 -4.84 -9.23
N ILE A 107 -12.14 -4.39 -8.66
CA ILE A 107 -11.93 -4.30 -7.21
C ILE A 107 -12.91 -3.29 -6.59
N ALA A 108 -13.11 -2.12 -7.23
CA ALA A 108 -14.00 -1.08 -6.75
C ALA A 108 -15.49 -1.47 -6.73
N ASP A 109 -15.87 -2.46 -7.54
CA ASP A 109 -17.20 -3.08 -7.42
C ASP A 109 -17.38 -3.84 -6.09
N GLN A 110 -16.28 -4.25 -5.45
CA GLN A 110 -16.27 -5.13 -4.27
C GLN A 110 -15.88 -4.45 -2.95
N CYS A 111 -15.27 -3.26 -3.00
CA CYS A 111 -14.81 -2.52 -1.80
C CYS A 111 -15.04 -1.01 -1.96
N ASP A 112 -14.59 -0.23 -1.00
CA ASP A 112 -14.81 1.22 -0.94
C ASP A 112 -13.52 2.01 -1.18
N GLY A 113 -12.37 1.32 -1.28
CA GLY A 113 -11.07 1.90 -1.58
C GLY A 113 -9.96 0.86 -1.64
N VAL A 114 -8.76 1.31 -2.00
CA VAL A 114 -7.54 0.50 -1.99
C VAL A 114 -6.40 1.19 -1.27
N ARG A 115 -5.63 0.41 -0.53
CA ARG A 115 -4.27 0.77 -0.10
C ARG A 115 -3.32 0.30 -1.19
N CYS A 116 -2.60 1.23 -1.78
CA CYS A 116 -1.64 0.96 -2.84
C CYS A 116 -0.25 0.74 -2.23
N ASP A 117 0.21 -0.50 -2.33
CA ASP A 117 1.52 -0.94 -1.87
C ASP A 117 2.63 -0.20 -2.61
N MET A 118 3.63 0.31 -1.89
CA MET A 118 4.81 0.98 -2.43
C MET A 118 4.46 1.95 -3.58
N ALA A 119 3.44 2.80 -3.39
CA ALA A 119 2.85 3.61 -4.45
C ALA A 119 3.85 4.48 -5.21
N MET A 120 4.91 4.96 -4.55
CA MET A 120 5.93 5.80 -5.18
C MET A 120 6.70 5.07 -6.28
N LEU A 121 6.76 3.73 -6.30
CA LEU A 121 7.47 2.97 -7.35
C LEU A 121 6.82 3.14 -8.73
N MET A 122 5.52 3.44 -8.76
CA MET A 122 4.77 3.64 -10.00
C MET A 122 4.79 5.09 -10.51
N MET A 123 5.35 6.03 -9.76
CA MET A 123 5.56 7.39 -10.25
C MET A 123 6.54 7.39 -11.42
N ASN A 124 6.20 8.09 -12.50
CA ASN A 124 7.01 8.05 -13.73
C ASN A 124 8.49 8.37 -13.49
N ASP A 125 8.81 9.36 -12.63
CA ASP A 125 10.20 9.74 -12.32
C ASP A 125 10.95 8.65 -11.54
N VAL A 126 10.28 7.98 -10.61
CA VAL A 126 10.88 6.88 -9.83
C VAL A 126 11.05 5.66 -10.71
N PHE A 127 10.03 5.33 -11.50
CA PHE A 127 10.06 4.18 -12.40
C PHE A 127 11.16 4.29 -13.46
N GLU A 128 11.27 5.47 -14.11
CA GLU A 128 12.31 5.75 -15.11
C GLU A 128 13.72 5.65 -14.49
N ARG A 129 13.90 6.19 -13.28
CA ARG A 129 15.17 6.12 -12.56
C ARG A 129 15.57 4.69 -12.20
N THR A 130 14.60 3.84 -11.88
CA THR A 130 14.85 2.44 -11.52
C THR A 130 15.13 1.56 -12.75
N TRP A 131 14.38 1.76 -13.84
CA TRP A 131 14.36 0.82 -14.97
C TRP A 131 15.00 1.38 -16.24
N GLY A 132 15.11 2.71 -16.37
CA GLY A 132 15.77 3.36 -17.52
C GLY A 132 15.21 2.89 -18.85
N GLN A 133 16.10 2.54 -19.77
CA GLN A 133 15.74 2.10 -21.12
C GLN A 133 14.93 0.79 -21.16
N ARG A 134 14.99 -0.04 -20.11
CA ARG A 134 14.21 -1.28 -20.04
C ARG A 134 12.70 -1.04 -19.93
N ALA A 135 12.32 0.12 -19.40
CA ALA A 135 10.91 0.53 -19.33
C ALA A 135 10.33 0.94 -20.69
N GLY A 136 11.18 1.25 -21.68
CA GLY A 136 10.75 1.85 -22.94
C GLY A 136 10.51 3.36 -22.83
N ALA A 137 9.69 3.90 -23.72
CA ALA A 137 9.40 5.33 -23.77
C ALA A 137 8.53 5.75 -22.59
N ARG A 138 8.96 6.79 -21.87
CA ARG A 138 8.19 7.39 -20.78
C ARG A 138 6.85 7.94 -21.28
N PRO A 139 5.71 7.53 -20.71
CA PRO A 139 4.41 8.13 -21.03
C PRO A 139 4.34 9.60 -20.63
N ALA A 140 3.64 10.41 -21.44
CA ALA A 140 3.41 11.82 -21.16
C ALA A 140 2.52 12.03 -19.91
N ALA A 141 1.55 11.13 -19.69
CA ALA A 141 0.68 11.17 -18.52
C ALA A 141 1.26 10.33 -17.38
N ASP A 142 1.21 10.87 -16.16
CA ASP A 142 1.61 10.14 -14.97
C ASP A 142 0.68 8.94 -14.69
N TYR A 143 1.24 7.92 -14.03
CA TYR A 143 0.55 6.68 -13.76
C TYR A 143 -0.69 6.89 -12.85
N TRP A 144 -0.50 7.47 -11.67
CA TRP A 144 -1.55 7.59 -10.68
C TRP A 144 -2.70 8.51 -11.08
N PRO A 145 -2.46 9.74 -11.60
CA PRO A 145 -3.57 10.59 -12.07
C PRO A 145 -4.41 9.91 -13.14
N THR A 146 -3.78 9.15 -14.04
CA THR A 146 -4.49 8.41 -15.09
C THR A 146 -5.36 7.31 -14.50
N LEU A 147 -4.81 6.47 -13.61
CA LEU A 147 -5.54 5.38 -12.96
C LEU A 147 -6.67 5.90 -12.07
N ILE A 148 -6.35 6.84 -11.17
CA ILE A 148 -7.31 7.39 -10.21
C ILE A 148 -8.49 8.06 -10.93
N SER A 149 -8.21 8.83 -11.99
CA SER A 149 -9.27 9.47 -12.78
C SER A 149 -10.17 8.44 -13.48
N ALA A 150 -9.58 7.38 -14.06
CA ALA A 150 -10.32 6.32 -14.73
C ALA A 150 -11.25 5.56 -13.76
N VAL A 151 -10.79 5.30 -12.54
CA VAL A 151 -11.59 4.61 -11.52
C VAL A 151 -12.68 5.53 -10.96
N ARG A 152 -12.35 6.78 -10.62
CA ARG A 152 -13.32 7.75 -10.08
C ARG A 152 -14.41 8.15 -11.07
N ALA A 153 -14.14 8.05 -12.36
CA ALA A 153 -15.18 8.26 -13.39
C ALA A 153 -16.35 7.27 -13.24
N ARG A 154 -16.09 6.05 -12.74
CA ARG A 154 -17.10 5.01 -12.50
C ARG A 154 -17.52 4.89 -11.03
N HIS A 155 -16.59 5.15 -10.12
CA HIS A 155 -16.72 5.02 -8.68
C HIS A 155 -16.30 6.32 -7.97
N PRO A 156 -17.11 7.40 -8.00
CA PRO A 156 -16.70 8.74 -7.52
C PRO A 156 -16.29 8.79 -6.05
N GLY A 157 -16.84 7.88 -5.22
CA GLY A 157 -16.54 7.80 -3.78
C GLY A 157 -15.40 6.86 -3.41
N PHE A 158 -14.71 6.26 -4.41
CA PHE A 158 -13.65 5.30 -4.17
C PHE A 158 -12.37 5.97 -3.64
N ARG A 159 -11.80 5.42 -2.56
CA ARG A 159 -10.64 5.99 -1.88
C ARG A 159 -9.33 5.33 -2.26
N PHE A 160 -8.29 6.15 -2.35
CA PHE A 160 -6.92 5.71 -2.61
C PHE A 160 -6.02 6.12 -1.45
N LEU A 161 -5.45 5.13 -0.76
CA LEU A 161 -4.46 5.29 0.30
C LEU A 161 -3.10 4.83 -0.24
N ALA A 162 -2.10 5.71 -0.23
CA ALA A 162 -0.74 5.36 -0.65
C ALA A 162 0.12 4.92 0.51
N GLU A 163 0.76 3.78 0.39
CA GLU A 163 2.00 3.57 1.09
C GLU A 163 3.07 4.45 0.45
N ALA A 164 3.72 5.30 1.25
CA ALA A 164 4.62 6.34 0.79
C ALA A 164 5.88 6.43 1.66
N TYR A 165 7.03 6.54 0.97
CA TYR A 165 8.35 6.71 1.59
C TYR A 165 9.14 7.77 0.81
N TRP A 166 10.35 8.08 1.29
CA TRP A 166 11.37 8.89 0.63
C TRP A 166 10.98 10.35 0.40
N ASP A 167 10.17 10.92 1.29
CA ASP A 167 9.63 12.29 1.18
C ASP A 167 8.77 12.51 -0.08
N LEU A 168 8.14 11.45 -0.61
CA LEU A 168 7.27 11.50 -1.80
C LEU A 168 5.79 11.62 -1.46
N GLU A 169 5.43 11.74 -0.19
CA GLU A 169 4.06 11.84 0.30
C GLU A 169 3.33 13.01 -0.35
N TRP A 170 3.95 14.21 -0.36
CA TRP A 170 3.36 15.38 -1.01
C TRP A 170 3.13 15.16 -2.51
N ALA A 171 4.11 14.60 -3.22
CA ALA A 171 4.00 14.34 -4.64
C ALA A 171 2.85 13.35 -4.96
N LEU A 172 2.69 12.30 -4.16
CA LEU A 172 1.58 11.35 -4.28
C LEU A 172 0.22 12.00 -3.97
N GLN A 173 0.14 12.86 -2.95
CA GLN A 173 -1.07 13.65 -2.67
C GLN A 173 -1.47 14.54 -3.85
N GLN A 174 -0.49 15.15 -4.56
CA GLN A 174 -0.75 15.94 -5.77
C GLN A 174 -1.16 15.07 -6.95
N GLN A 175 -0.77 13.79 -6.99
CA GLN A 175 -1.20 12.83 -8.01
C GLN A 175 -2.60 12.26 -7.76
N GLY A 176 -3.29 12.69 -6.70
CA GLY A 176 -4.72 12.42 -6.50
C GLY A 176 -5.05 11.43 -5.38
N PHE A 177 -4.08 10.98 -4.60
CA PHE A 177 -4.35 10.17 -3.42
C PHE A 177 -5.15 10.94 -2.36
N ASP A 178 -6.10 10.25 -1.75
CA ASP A 178 -6.88 10.80 -0.63
C ASP A 178 -6.01 10.87 0.63
N TYR A 179 -5.22 9.82 0.85
CA TYR A 179 -4.31 9.73 1.99
C TYR A 179 -2.97 9.10 1.58
N CYS A 180 -1.89 9.53 2.26
CA CYS A 180 -0.56 8.93 2.16
C CYS A 180 -0.04 8.60 3.55
N TYR A 181 0.67 7.49 3.72
CA TYR A 181 1.34 7.14 4.98
C TYR A 181 2.23 8.29 5.45
N ASP A 182 2.12 8.64 6.72
CA ASP A 182 3.01 9.63 7.38
C ASP A 182 4.17 8.90 8.09
N LYS A 183 4.96 8.15 7.30
CA LYS A 183 6.12 7.41 7.79
C LYS A 183 7.16 8.33 8.43
N ARG A 184 7.31 9.54 7.89
CA ARG A 184 8.25 10.53 8.40
C ARG A 184 7.92 10.98 9.82
N LEU A 185 6.63 11.19 10.14
CA LEU A 185 6.24 11.49 11.52
C LEU A 185 6.51 10.32 12.45
N TYR A 186 6.17 9.10 12.01
CA TYR A 186 6.43 7.88 12.77
C TYR A 186 7.91 7.73 13.13
N ASP A 187 8.82 7.88 12.16
CA ASP A 187 10.26 7.77 12.39
C ASP A 187 10.76 8.82 13.39
N ARG A 188 10.35 10.08 13.22
CA ARG A 188 10.71 11.18 14.12
C ARG A 188 10.20 10.96 15.55
N LEU A 189 9.02 10.39 15.69
CA LEU A 189 8.48 10.04 17.01
C LEU A 189 9.29 8.91 17.67
N ARG A 190 9.70 7.91 16.89
CA ARG A 190 10.57 6.82 17.39
C ARG A 190 11.95 7.31 17.79
N GLU A 191 12.54 8.20 17.05
CA GLU A 191 13.82 8.86 17.38
C GLU A 191 13.73 9.66 18.67
N GLY A 192 12.55 10.10 19.08
CA GLY A 192 12.30 10.77 20.35
C GLY A 192 12.78 12.25 20.38
N HIS A 193 13.07 12.84 19.22
CA HIS A 193 13.57 14.22 19.15
C HIS A 193 12.41 15.21 18.88
N ALA A 194 12.11 16.08 19.86
CA ALA A 194 10.99 17.00 19.80
C ALA A 194 11.09 18.03 18.65
N ARG A 195 12.29 18.45 18.27
CA ARG A 195 12.48 19.48 17.22
C ARG A 195 12.04 18.99 15.84
N PRO A 196 12.50 17.82 15.32
CA PRO A 196 12.04 17.30 14.05
C PRO A 196 10.53 17.06 14.00
N VAL A 197 9.94 16.57 15.11
CA VAL A 197 8.48 16.41 15.21
C VAL A 197 7.77 17.76 15.07
N ARG A 198 8.19 18.78 15.81
CA ARG A 198 7.60 20.12 15.73
C ARG A 198 7.73 20.73 14.33
N GLU A 199 8.88 20.57 13.68
CA GLU A 199 9.12 21.06 12.32
C GLU A 199 8.19 20.34 11.31
N HIS A 200 7.95 19.05 11.45
CA HIS A 200 7.01 18.29 10.63
C HIS A 200 5.57 18.82 10.77
N LEU A 201 5.17 19.18 11.97
CA LEU A 201 3.82 19.68 12.25
C LEU A 201 3.59 21.14 11.79
N GLN A 202 4.61 21.82 11.30
CA GLN A 202 4.48 23.14 10.66
C GLN A 202 4.08 23.06 9.17
N ALA A 203 4.00 21.85 8.60
CA ALA A 203 3.51 21.67 7.25
C ALA A 203 2.09 22.23 7.08
N ALA A 204 1.75 22.66 5.86
CA ALA A 204 0.46 23.25 5.55
C ALA A 204 -0.69 22.26 5.83
N LEU A 205 -1.88 22.78 6.14
CA LEU A 205 -3.02 21.98 6.54
C LEU A 205 -3.47 21.00 5.44
N ASP A 206 -3.39 21.39 4.18
CA ASP A 206 -3.73 20.56 3.03
C ASP A 206 -2.84 19.31 2.90
N TYR A 207 -1.56 19.40 3.31
CA TYR A 207 -0.70 18.23 3.48
C TYR A 207 -1.16 17.37 4.67
N GLN A 208 -1.45 18.03 5.80
CA GLN A 208 -1.74 17.36 7.05
C GLN A 208 -3.03 16.54 7.02
N ILE A 209 -4.09 17.06 6.40
CA ILE A 209 -5.39 16.37 6.31
C ILE A 209 -5.34 15.12 5.43
N LYS A 210 -4.35 15.01 4.55
CA LYS A 210 -4.13 13.84 3.68
C LYS A 210 -3.05 12.89 4.21
N SER A 211 -2.56 13.10 5.42
CA SER A 211 -1.58 12.20 6.06
C SER A 211 -2.30 11.08 6.81
N ALA A 212 -1.96 9.83 6.51
CA ALA A 212 -2.40 8.66 7.27
C ALA A 212 -1.37 8.36 8.35
N ARG A 213 -1.74 8.59 9.61
CA ARG A 213 -0.84 8.57 10.76
C ARG A 213 -0.99 7.33 11.60
N PHE A 214 0.12 6.72 11.96
CA PHE A 214 0.19 5.47 12.71
C PHE A 214 1.36 5.46 13.69
N LEU A 215 1.30 4.57 14.67
CA LEU A 215 2.40 4.24 15.58
C LEU A 215 2.98 2.87 15.29
N GLU A 216 2.26 2.05 14.56
CA GLU A 216 2.68 0.75 14.05
C GLU A 216 1.84 0.38 12.82
N ASN A 217 2.36 -0.48 11.98
CA ASN A 217 1.65 -1.14 10.91
C ASN A 217 2.18 -2.58 10.77
N HIS A 218 1.84 -3.29 9.71
CA HIS A 218 2.26 -4.69 9.53
C HIS A 218 3.75 -4.85 9.17
N ASP A 219 4.43 -3.80 8.73
CA ASP A 219 5.86 -3.79 8.38
C ASP A 219 6.75 -3.23 9.49
N GLU A 220 6.17 -2.42 10.38
CA GLU A 220 6.90 -1.79 11.47
C GLU A 220 6.85 -2.61 12.77
N PRO A 221 7.84 -2.48 13.63
CA PRO A 221 7.78 -3.08 14.96
C PRO A 221 6.56 -2.60 15.73
N ARG A 222 6.03 -3.45 16.60
CA ARG A 222 4.92 -3.10 17.49
C ARG A 222 5.25 -1.89 18.35
N ALA A 223 4.34 -0.94 18.44
CA ALA A 223 4.55 0.30 19.19
C ALA A 223 4.88 0.03 20.66
N SER A 224 4.21 -0.94 21.28
CA SER A 224 4.46 -1.35 22.67
C SER A 224 5.83 -2.01 22.91
N ALA A 225 6.51 -2.45 21.84
CA ALA A 225 7.86 -2.99 21.90
C ALA A 225 8.93 -1.98 21.51
N SER A 226 8.62 -1.02 20.64
CA SER A 226 9.59 -0.12 20.02
C SER A 226 9.67 1.27 20.68
N PHE A 227 8.62 1.71 21.38
CA PHE A 227 8.61 2.99 22.08
C PHE A 227 8.86 2.82 23.59
N ASP A 228 9.67 3.72 24.17
CA ASP A 228 9.67 3.89 25.63
C ASP A 228 8.25 4.24 26.11
N PRO A 229 7.76 3.69 27.23
CA PRO A 229 6.38 3.91 27.68
C PRO A 229 5.95 5.37 27.84
N ARG A 230 6.89 6.28 28.18
CA ARG A 230 6.60 7.73 28.29
C ARG A 230 6.51 8.37 26.91
N VAL A 231 7.43 8.02 26.02
CA VAL A 231 7.45 8.47 24.62
C VAL A 231 6.24 7.93 23.88
N HIS A 232 5.88 6.66 24.06
CA HIS A 232 4.70 6.04 23.44
C HIS A 232 3.41 6.81 23.73
N ARG A 233 3.20 7.19 24.99
CA ARG A 233 2.00 7.97 25.37
C ARG A 233 1.96 9.35 24.69
N ALA A 234 3.10 10.05 24.68
CA ALA A 234 3.20 11.36 24.00
C ALA A 234 3.03 11.22 22.48
N ALA A 235 3.66 10.20 21.87
CA ALA A 235 3.52 9.88 20.47
C ALA A 235 2.07 9.56 20.08
N ALA A 236 1.34 8.80 20.90
CA ALA A 236 -0.07 8.50 20.67
C ALA A 236 -0.93 9.77 20.67
N VAL A 237 -0.71 10.67 21.62
CA VAL A 237 -1.43 11.96 21.65
C VAL A 237 -1.13 12.76 20.38
N ILE A 238 0.15 12.91 20.01
CA ILE A 238 0.53 13.64 18.79
C ILE A 238 -0.10 12.99 17.56
N THR A 239 0.08 11.68 17.37
CA THR A 239 -0.38 10.96 16.18
C THR A 239 -1.89 11.04 15.99
N TYR A 240 -2.68 10.82 17.05
CA TYR A 240 -4.12 10.62 16.93
C TYR A 240 -4.99 11.85 17.21
N PHE A 241 -4.40 12.98 17.65
CA PHE A 241 -5.11 14.23 17.80
C PHE A 241 -4.83 15.28 16.71
N LEU A 242 -3.92 14.96 15.79
CA LEU A 242 -3.64 15.78 14.61
C LEU A 242 -4.66 15.53 13.49
N PRO A 243 -4.82 16.50 12.56
CA PRO A 243 -5.61 16.31 11.36
C PRO A 243 -5.07 15.13 10.52
N GLY A 244 -5.95 14.49 9.72
CA GLY A 244 -5.60 13.38 8.85
C GLY A 244 -6.25 12.08 9.26
N LEU A 245 -5.95 11.02 8.52
CA LEU A 245 -6.45 9.68 8.76
C LEU A 245 -5.72 9.04 9.95
N ARG A 246 -6.47 8.53 10.92
CA ARG A 246 -5.93 7.76 12.04
C ARG A 246 -5.86 6.30 11.64
N PHE A 247 -4.67 5.78 11.52
CA PHE A 247 -4.44 4.39 11.15
C PHE A 247 -4.03 3.59 12.38
N PHE A 248 -4.77 2.50 12.67
CA PHE A 248 -4.50 1.59 13.78
C PHE A 248 -4.23 0.20 13.25
N HIS A 249 -3.17 -0.43 13.75
CA HIS A 249 -2.87 -1.82 13.44
C HIS A 249 -3.59 -2.76 14.42
N GLN A 250 -4.11 -3.85 13.90
CA GLN A 250 -4.79 -4.85 14.71
C GLN A 250 -3.88 -5.38 15.84
N GLY A 251 -4.39 -5.39 17.07
CA GLY A 251 -3.63 -5.76 18.27
C GLY A 251 -2.90 -4.59 18.93
N GLN A 252 -2.96 -3.38 18.37
CA GLN A 252 -2.34 -2.19 18.95
C GLN A 252 -2.99 -1.80 20.29
N PHE A 253 -4.32 -1.83 20.36
CA PHE A 253 -5.05 -1.50 21.59
C PHE A 253 -4.83 -2.52 22.71
N GLU A 254 -4.55 -3.77 22.36
CA GLU A 254 -4.20 -4.83 23.28
C GLU A 254 -2.72 -4.78 23.71
N GLY A 255 -1.94 -3.84 23.18
CA GLY A 255 -0.53 -3.66 23.48
C GLY A 255 0.33 -4.86 23.08
N ARG A 256 0.03 -5.50 21.94
CA ARG A 256 0.83 -6.62 21.43
C ARG A 256 2.26 -6.17 21.18
N LYS A 257 3.20 -7.05 21.50
CA LYS A 257 4.64 -6.81 21.38
C LYS A 257 5.30 -7.56 20.24
N ILE A 258 4.64 -8.59 19.73
CA ILE A 258 5.17 -9.50 18.71
C ILE A 258 4.44 -9.22 17.39
N THR A 259 5.20 -9.08 16.32
CA THR A 259 4.67 -8.98 14.97
C THR A 259 4.19 -10.34 14.49
N TYR A 260 3.41 -10.34 13.42
CA TYR A 260 3.01 -11.57 12.75
C TYR A 260 4.21 -12.37 12.22
N ARG A 261 5.21 -11.69 11.62
CA ARG A 261 6.45 -12.33 11.12
C ARG A 261 7.23 -13.04 12.21
N GLU A 262 7.35 -12.42 13.39
CA GLU A 262 7.99 -13.03 14.55
C GLU A 262 7.21 -14.24 15.06
N LEU A 263 5.88 -14.16 15.07
CA LEU A 263 5.04 -15.28 15.49
C LEU A 263 5.12 -16.45 14.49
N ALA A 264 5.18 -16.16 13.18
CA ALA A 264 5.32 -17.15 12.13
C ALA A 264 6.67 -17.87 12.19
N ALA A 265 7.75 -17.14 12.50
CA ALA A 265 9.08 -17.71 12.67
C ALA A 265 9.17 -18.63 13.89
N ASP A 266 8.42 -18.33 14.95
CA ASP A 266 8.43 -19.09 16.22
C ASP A 266 7.54 -20.35 16.20
N ARG A 267 6.41 -20.32 15.46
CA ARG A 267 5.38 -21.37 15.50
C ARG A 267 5.20 -22.18 14.22
N GLY A 268 5.92 -21.87 13.15
CA GLY A 268 5.80 -22.51 11.84
C GLY A 268 4.73 -21.91 10.94
N GLU A 269 4.86 -22.12 9.62
CA GLU A 269 4.04 -21.47 8.61
C GLU A 269 2.54 -21.85 8.62
N GLU A 270 2.20 -23.05 9.07
CA GLU A 270 0.79 -23.50 9.09
C GLU A 270 -0.05 -22.74 10.14
N GLU A 271 0.47 -22.58 11.36
CA GLU A 271 -0.23 -21.85 12.42
C GLU A 271 -0.29 -20.34 12.10
N ALA A 272 0.73 -19.86 11.39
CA ALA A 272 0.82 -18.52 10.87
C ALA A 272 -0.16 -18.26 9.72
N ALA A 273 -0.46 -19.24 8.87
CA ALA A 273 -1.43 -19.14 7.79
C ALA A 273 -2.87 -19.02 8.31
N VAL A 274 -3.24 -19.77 9.35
CA VAL A 274 -4.54 -19.64 10.03
C VAL A 274 -4.72 -18.23 10.60
N TRP A 275 -3.67 -17.66 11.17
CA TRP A 275 -3.68 -16.29 11.68
C TRP A 275 -3.79 -15.22 10.57
N ARG A 276 -3.24 -15.49 9.39
CA ARG A 276 -3.37 -14.62 8.19
C ARG A 276 -4.81 -14.54 7.71
N GLU A 277 -5.47 -15.68 7.65
CA GLU A 277 -6.82 -15.82 7.10
C GLU A 277 -7.87 -15.13 7.99
N GLU A 278 -7.71 -15.23 9.30
CA GLU A 278 -8.62 -14.60 10.27
C GLU A 278 -8.52 -13.06 10.31
N ARG A 279 -7.48 -12.43 9.73
CA ARG A 279 -7.11 -11.05 10.06
C ARG A 279 -6.73 -10.13 8.89
N ARG A 280 -7.08 -10.49 7.66
CA ARG A 280 -6.76 -9.71 6.45
C ARG A 280 -7.54 -8.41 6.26
N ALA A 281 -8.49 -8.07 7.08
CA ALA A 281 -9.26 -6.83 6.94
C ALA A 281 -8.73 -5.75 7.89
N ALA A 282 -8.12 -4.72 7.34
CA ALA A 282 -7.91 -3.47 8.07
C ALA A 282 -9.22 -2.65 8.02
N VAL A 283 -9.73 -2.27 9.19
CA VAL A 283 -10.88 -1.39 9.31
C VAL A 283 -10.37 0.05 9.46
N VAL A 284 -10.74 0.92 8.52
CA VAL A 284 -10.39 2.34 8.55
C VAL A 284 -11.63 3.15 8.90
N ALA A 285 -11.57 3.93 9.99
CA ALA A 285 -12.60 4.92 10.35
C ALA A 285 -12.18 6.31 9.82
N GLU A 286 -13.00 6.89 8.95
CA GLU A 286 -12.85 8.31 8.56
C GLU A 286 -13.38 9.21 9.70
N PRO A 287 -12.78 10.41 9.93
CA PRO A 287 -13.43 11.41 10.79
C PRO A 287 -14.79 11.76 10.19
N GLU A 288 -15.83 11.78 11.02
CA GLU A 288 -17.13 12.32 10.64
C GLU A 288 -16.90 13.74 10.13
N ASP A 289 -17.56 14.10 9.02
CA ASP A 289 -17.65 15.49 8.58
C ASP A 289 -18.18 16.30 9.78
N LEU A 290 -17.30 17.08 10.38
CA LEU A 290 -17.71 18.07 11.38
C LEU A 290 -18.63 19.04 10.64
N ASP A 291 -19.92 18.84 10.78
CA ASP A 291 -20.96 19.70 10.26
C ASP A 291 -20.69 21.12 10.78
N ASP A 292 -20.34 22.01 9.85
CA ASP A 292 -20.01 23.41 10.10
C ASP A 292 -21.26 24.24 10.51
N SER A 293 -22.32 23.57 10.96
CA SER A 293 -23.61 24.19 11.30
C SER A 293 -23.68 24.83 12.70
N THR A 294 -22.58 24.81 13.49
CA THR A 294 -22.59 25.41 14.84
C THR A 294 -21.75 26.70 15.00
N ALA A 295 -21.23 27.28 13.89
CA ALA A 295 -20.61 28.59 13.92
C ALA A 295 -21.67 29.72 13.76
N GLY A 296 -22.62 29.84 14.69
CA GLY A 296 -23.61 30.87 14.62
C GLY A 296 -24.57 30.93 15.84
N LYS A 297 -24.01 31.26 17.00
CA LYS A 297 -24.75 32.02 18.06
C LYS A 297 -23.75 32.60 19.06
#